data_8c7af1af8e00f0ceb34ae89bfa00c4af
#
_entry.id   8c7af1af8e00f0ceb34ae89bfa00c4af
#
_cell.length_a   1.000
_cell.length_b   1.000
_cell.length_c   1.000
_cell.angle_alpha   90.00
_cell.angle_beta   90.00
_cell.angle_gamma   90.00
#
_symmetry.space_group_name_H-M   'P 1'
#
loop_
_entity.id
_entity.type
_entity.pdbx_description
1 polymer ?
#
loop_
_entity_poly.entity_id
_entity_poly.type
_entity_poly.pdbx_seq_one_letter_code
_entity_poly.pdbx_strand_id
1 'polypeptide(L)'
;PVLNHSAVEKAIRFGLAIDATVANHSVFDRKNYFYPDLPKGYQISQFELPVVLGGKLTFPVQPKKGDPYVKTVNLTRAHLEEDAGKSIHGLVQGCSGIDLNRAGTPLLEIVTEPEMRSAAEAVGYARALHALVVWLGISDGNMQEGNFRCDANVSVRPVGQKEFGTRCEIKNLNSFRFLQEAIDYEVRRQIELIEDGGKVVQATRLYDPDKGETRQMRTKEDSMDYRYFPDPDLLPLEISDEWIERVRGEMPELPHQLCERLQ
;
A
#
# COMPACT_ATOMS: atom_id res chain seq x y z
N PRO A 1 -9.50 -19.85 15.33
CA PRO A 1 -8.28 -19.14 14.91
C PRO A 1 -7.75 -18.25 16.01
N VAL A 2 -6.45 -18.01 16.04
CA VAL A 2 -5.79 -17.15 17.02
C VAL A 2 -5.00 -16.09 16.26
N LEU A 3 -5.19 -14.81 16.62
CA LEU A 3 -4.45 -13.72 16.05
C LEU A 3 -2.96 -13.83 16.38
N ASN A 4 -2.11 -13.60 15.38
CA ASN A 4 -0.66 -13.63 15.58
C ASN A 4 -0.22 -12.36 16.33
N HIS A 5 0.21 -12.55 17.57
CA HIS A 5 0.70 -11.47 18.44
C HIS A 5 1.84 -10.67 17.80
N SER A 6 2.79 -11.34 17.12
CA SER A 6 3.91 -10.67 16.45
C SER A 6 3.44 -9.75 15.29
N ALA A 7 2.35 -10.09 14.62
CA ALA A 7 1.80 -9.22 13.56
C ALA A 7 1.26 -7.91 14.15
N VAL A 8 0.60 -7.98 15.31
CA VAL A 8 0.11 -6.79 16.03
C VAL A 8 1.29 -5.93 16.49
N GLU A 9 2.32 -6.52 17.08
CA GLU A 9 3.51 -5.77 17.50
C GLU A 9 4.22 -5.06 16.34
N LYS A 10 4.30 -5.70 15.19
CA LYS A 10 4.84 -5.08 13.98
C LYS A 10 4.00 -3.87 13.52
N ALA A 11 2.67 -3.97 13.61
CA ALA A 11 1.80 -2.83 13.32
C ALA A 11 1.97 -1.70 14.33
N ILE A 12 2.10 -2.00 15.63
CA ILE A 12 2.38 -1.00 16.67
C ILE A 12 3.72 -0.31 16.40
N ARG A 13 4.79 -1.06 16.13
CA ARG A 13 6.12 -0.51 15.78
C ARG A 13 6.03 0.43 14.58
N PHE A 14 5.29 0.04 13.56
CA PHE A 14 5.08 0.89 12.39
C PHE A 14 4.38 2.19 12.75
N GLY A 15 3.27 2.11 13.49
CA GLY A 15 2.51 3.30 13.92
C GLY A 15 3.37 4.27 14.73
N LEU A 16 4.15 3.75 15.68
CA LEU A 16 5.05 4.56 16.50
C LEU A 16 6.15 5.23 15.67
N ALA A 17 6.70 4.54 14.67
CA ALA A 17 7.78 5.05 13.83
C ALA A 17 7.38 6.20 12.90
N ILE A 18 6.09 6.35 12.62
CA ILE A 18 5.53 7.39 11.74
C ILE A 18 4.73 8.45 12.50
N ASP A 19 4.86 8.53 13.83
CA ASP A 19 4.09 9.43 14.70
C ASP A 19 2.57 9.28 14.55
N ALA A 20 2.09 8.06 14.29
CA ALA A 20 0.68 7.75 14.18
C ALA A 20 0.05 7.45 15.55
N THR A 21 -1.28 7.47 15.60
CA THR A 21 -2.04 6.94 16.71
C THR A 21 -2.23 5.44 16.56
N VAL A 22 -1.75 4.67 17.54
CA VAL A 22 -2.09 3.25 17.66
C VAL A 22 -3.43 3.15 18.39
N ALA A 23 -4.41 2.50 17.76
CA ALA A 23 -5.75 2.37 18.34
C ALA A 23 -5.75 1.35 19.48
N ASN A 24 -6.31 1.73 20.63
CA ASN A 24 -6.49 0.80 21.76
C ASN A 24 -7.56 -0.26 21.47
N HIS A 25 -8.48 0.05 20.58
CA HIS A 25 -9.56 -0.86 20.15
C HIS A 25 -9.60 -0.93 18.62
N SER A 26 -9.55 -2.14 18.07
CA SER A 26 -9.54 -2.38 16.63
C SER A 26 -10.37 -3.61 16.30
N VAL A 27 -10.97 -3.66 15.11
CA VAL A 27 -11.88 -4.74 14.71
C VAL A 27 -11.42 -5.33 13.39
N PHE A 28 -11.44 -6.66 13.31
CA PHE A 28 -11.25 -7.38 12.06
C PHE A 28 -12.58 -7.61 11.37
N ASP A 29 -12.61 -7.30 10.08
CA ASP A 29 -13.76 -7.46 9.21
C ASP A 29 -13.49 -8.51 8.13
N ARG A 30 -14.55 -9.08 7.59
CA ARG A 30 -14.51 -9.88 6.37
C ARG A 30 -14.72 -8.98 5.16
N LYS A 31 -13.72 -8.95 4.27
CA LYS A 31 -13.76 -8.33 2.95
C LYS A 31 -14.15 -9.41 1.93
N ASN A 32 -15.39 -9.38 1.47
CA ASN A 32 -15.95 -10.48 0.67
C ASN A 32 -15.67 -10.28 -0.83
N TYR A 33 -14.96 -11.21 -1.43
CA TYR A 33 -14.75 -11.29 -2.88
C TYR A 33 -14.32 -12.71 -3.27
N PHE A 34 -14.52 -13.06 -4.53
CA PHE A 34 -14.28 -14.41 -5.03
C PHE A 34 -13.14 -14.41 -6.04
N TYR A 35 -12.07 -15.10 -5.67
CA TYR A 35 -10.94 -15.38 -6.55
C TYR A 35 -10.45 -16.81 -6.31
N PRO A 36 -9.90 -17.49 -7.33
CA PRO A 36 -9.39 -18.86 -7.18
C PRO A 36 -8.31 -19.00 -6.10
N ASP A 37 -7.49 -17.96 -5.90
CA ASP A 37 -6.43 -17.89 -4.88
C ASP A 37 -6.92 -17.42 -3.50
N LEU A 38 -8.23 -17.20 -3.37
CA LEU A 38 -8.91 -16.92 -2.10
C LEU A 38 -10.13 -17.84 -1.94
N PRO A 39 -9.94 -19.17 -1.77
CA PRO A 39 -11.02 -20.17 -1.89
C PRO A 39 -12.12 -20.04 -0.83
N LYS A 40 -11.84 -19.42 0.33
CA LYS A 40 -12.88 -19.19 1.35
C LYS A 40 -13.83 -18.02 1.01
N GLY A 41 -13.56 -17.24 -0.04
CA GLY A 41 -14.44 -16.19 -0.53
C GLY A 41 -14.42 -14.89 0.24
N TYR A 42 -13.53 -14.75 1.22
CA TYR A 42 -13.30 -13.50 1.95
C TYR A 42 -11.85 -13.38 2.41
N GLN A 43 -11.41 -12.15 2.63
CA GLN A 43 -10.12 -11.81 3.21
C GLN A 43 -10.37 -11.14 4.58
N ILE A 44 -9.66 -11.57 5.62
CA ILE A 44 -9.66 -10.86 6.89
C ILE A 44 -8.93 -9.54 6.68
N SER A 45 -9.55 -8.43 7.08
CA SER A 45 -9.06 -7.08 6.90
C SER A 45 -9.54 -6.19 8.06
N GLN A 46 -9.36 -4.87 7.98
CA GLN A 46 -9.93 -3.90 8.92
C GLN A 46 -10.49 -2.73 8.13
N PHE A 47 -11.73 -2.35 8.35
CA PHE A 47 -12.38 -1.28 7.58
C PHE A 47 -12.56 0.01 8.38
N GLU A 48 -13.46 0.02 9.37
CA GLU A 48 -13.75 1.25 10.13
C GLU A 48 -12.79 1.49 11.28
N LEU A 49 -12.29 0.44 11.92
CA LEU A 49 -11.47 0.49 13.12
C LEU A 49 -10.08 -0.14 12.87
N PRO A 50 -9.22 0.50 12.08
CA PRO A 50 -7.87 0.00 11.81
C PRO A 50 -6.96 0.16 13.03
N VAL A 51 -5.90 -0.62 13.08
CA VAL A 51 -4.94 -0.61 14.19
C VAL A 51 -4.08 0.66 14.26
N VAL A 52 -3.84 1.33 13.11
CA VAL A 52 -3.03 2.56 13.03
C VAL A 52 -3.79 3.64 12.30
N LEU A 53 -3.87 4.82 12.89
CA LEU A 53 -4.58 5.98 12.37
C LEU A 53 -3.63 7.15 12.17
N GLY A 54 -3.65 7.73 10.98
CA GLY A 54 -2.82 8.88 10.64
C GLY A 54 -1.34 8.55 10.55
N GLY A 55 -0.51 9.50 10.93
CA GLY A 55 0.94 9.44 10.85
C GLY A 55 1.49 10.18 9.65
N LYS A 56 2.81 10.29 9.56
CA LYS A 56 3.52 10.99 8.49
C LYS A 56 4.86 10.34 8.20
N LEU A 57 5.31 10.46 6.97
CA LEU A 57 6.65 10.05 6.56
C LEU A 57 7.34 11.19 5.83
N THR A 58 8.54 11.53 6.29
CA THR A 58 9.39 12.56 5.68
C THR A 58 10.55 11.90 4.97
N PHE A 59 10.82 12.32 3.73
CA PHE A 59 11.81 11.67 2.87
C PHE A 59 12.44 12.64 1.88
N PRO A 60 13.68 12.38 1.44
CA PRO A 60 14.31 13.14 0.37
C PRO A 60 13.71 12.79 -0.99
N VAL A 61 13.54 13.79 -1.84
CA VAL A 61 13.11 13.65 -3.23
C VAL A 61 14.25 14.05 -4.14
N GLN A 62 14.53 13.18 -5.12
CA GLN A 62 15.52 13.41 -6.17
C GLN A 62 14.77 13.63 -7.51
N PRO A 63 14.42 14.87 -7.86
CA PRO A 63 13.71 15.12 -9.10
C PRO A 63 14.65 14.91 -10.32
N LYS A 64 14.08 14.58 -11.48
CA LYS A 64 14.87 14.50 -12.74
C LYS A 64 15.48 15.84 -13.16
N LYS A 65 14.87 16.97 -12.73
CA LYS A 65 15.32 18.34 -12.95
C LYS A 65 15.08 19.16 -11.70
N GLY A 66 15.99 20.06 -11.37
CA GLY A 66 15.95 20.88 -10.16
C GLY A 66 16.73 20.26 -9.00
N ASP A 67 16.77 20.98 -7.90
CA ASP A 67 17.53 20.57 -6.71
C ASP A 67 16.77 19.54 -5.89
N PRO A 68 17.47 18.67 -5.14
CA PRO A 68 16.88 17.79 -4.16
C PRO A 68 16.12 18.59 -3.09
N TYR A 69 15.01 18.03 -2.61
CA TYR A 69 14.21 18.62 -1.55
C TYR A 69 13.66 17.57 -0.61
N VAL A 70 13.15 17.98 0.52
CA VAL A 70 12.50 17.09 1.50
C VAL A 70 10.99 17.24 1.37
N LYS A 71 10.29 16.12 1.35
CA LYS A 71 8.84 16.03 1.30
C LYS A 71 8.32 15.28 2.51
N THR A 72 7.22 15.76 3.09
CA THR A 72 6.42 15.01 4.06
C THR A 72 5.09 14.63 3.43
N VAL A 73 4.68 13.38 3.63
CA VAL A 73 3.38 12.85 3.21
C VAL A 73 2.67 12.28 4.43
N ASN A 74 1.42 12.65 4.62
CA ASN A 74 0.56 12.10 5.66
C ASN A 74 0.01 10.75 5.24
N LEU A 75 -0.24 9.91 6.22
CA LEU A 75 -0.91 8.63 6.05
C LEU A 75 -2.34 8.74 6.56
N THR A 76 -3.24 8.08 5.87
CA THR A 76 -4.63 7.95 6.33
C THR A 76 -4.70 6.92 7.45
N ARG A 77 -4.09 5.76 7.21
CA ARG A 77 -4.10 4.61 8.13
C ARG A 77 -3.10 3.54 7.72
N ALA A 78 -2.84 2.62 8.65
CA ALA A 78 -2.36 1.30 8.31
C ALA A 78 -3.22 0.25 9.03
N HIS A 79 -3.53 -0.85 8.36
CA HIS A 79 -4.39 -1.88 8.90
C HIS A 79 -3.87 -3.28 8.62
N LEU A 80 -4.24 -4.21 9.51
CA LEU A 80 -3.86 -5.60 9.40
C LEU A 80 -4.83 -6.34 8.49
N GLU A 81 -4.27 -7.17 7.63
CA GLU A 81 -4.98 -8.08 6.74
C GLU A 81 -4.32 -9.47 6.76
N GLU A 82 -4.97 -10.43 6.16
CA GLU A 82 -4.32 -11.65 5.69
C GLU A 82 -4.02 -11.56 4.20
N ASP A 83 -2.93 -12.17 3.75
CA ASP A 83 -2.63 -12.27 2.33
C ASP A 83 -3.46 -13.37 1.66
N ALA A 84 -3.81 -13.16 0.38
CA ALA A 84 -4.36 -14.20 -0.48
C ALA A 84 -3.26 -15.12 -0.99
N GLY A 85 -3.64 -16.23 -1.63
CA GLY A 85 -2.72 -17.03 -2.42
C GLY A 85 -2.26 -16.29 -3.69
N LYS A 86 -1.70 -17.03 -4.61
CA LYS A 86 -1.19 -16.50 -5.88
C LYS A 86 -1.70 -17.32 -7.05
N SER A 87 -2.27 -16.64 -8.03
CA SER A 87 -2.60 -17.23 -9.33
C SER A 87 -1.38 -17.20 -10.24
N ILE A 88 -0.96 -18.37 -10.77
CA ILE A 88 0.20 -18.53 -11.65
C ILE A 88 -0.29 -18.90 -13.03
N HIS A 89 -0.10 -18.01 -13.98
CA HIS A 89 -0.50 -18.22 -15.37
C HIS A 89 0.66 -18.79 -16.18
N GLY A 90 0.33 -19.61 -17.19
CA GLY A 90 1.32 -20.09 -18.17
C GLY A 90 2.16 -21.31 -17.75
N LEU A 91 1.92 -21.91 -16.57
CA LEU A 91 2.56 -23.19 -16.20
C LEU A 91 2.09 -24.35 -17.07
N VAL A 92 0.81 -24.38 -17.39
CA VAL A 92 0.18 -25.37 -18.28
C VAL A 92 -0.72 -24.61 -19.24
N GLN A 93 -0.68 -24.98 -20.51
CA GLN A 93 -1.50 -24.33 -21.54
C GLN A 93 -3.01 -24.46 -21.21
N GLY A 94 -3.71 -23.34 -21.18
CA GLY A 94 -5.15 -23.28 -20.89
C GLY A 94 -5.53 -23.43 -19.42
N CYS A 95 -4.55 -23.49 -18.51
CA CYS A 95 -4.77 -23.60 -17.07
C CYS A 95 -4.08 -22.48 -16.30
N SER A 96 -4.63 -22.13 -15.13
CA SER A 96 -3.94 -21.31 -14.11
C SER A 96 -3.65 -22.19 -12.90
N GLY A 97 -2.42 -22.18 -12.45
CA GLY A 97 -2.02 -22.79 -11.18
C GLY A 97 -2.44 -21.90 -10.01
N ILE A 98 -2.76 -22.51 -8.88
CA ILE A 98 -3.05 -21.80 -7.63
C ILE A 98 -2.01 -22.21 -6.60
N ASP A 99 -1.26 -21.23 -6.11
CA ASP A 99 -0.30 -21.38 -5.02
C ASP A 99 -0.86 -20.75 -3.75
N LEU A 100 -1.14 -21.56 -2.75
CA LEU A 100 -1.70 -21.13 -1.47
C LEU A 100 -0.66 -20.96 -0.35
N ASN A 101 0.64 -21.06 -0.65
CA ASN A 101 1.69 -20.99 0.38
C ASN A 101 1.69 -19.65 1.13
N ARG A 102 1.23 -18.57 0.50
CA ARG A 102 1.12 -17.24 1.11
C ARG A 102 -0.23 -17.01 1.80
N ALA A 103 -1.26 -17.78 1.48
CA ALA A 103 -2.62 -17.57 2.00
C ALA A 103 -2.64 -17.57 3.53
N GLY A 104 -3.26 -16.55 4.12
CA GLY A 104 -3.34 -16.37 5.56
C GLY A 104 -2.10 -15.76 6.22
N THR A 105 -1.04 -15.45 5.47
CA THR A 105 0.13 -14.73 6.01
C THR A 105 -0.30 -13.30 6.41
N PRO A 106 0.10 -12.82 7.61
CA PRO A 106 -0.20 -11.44 8.00
C PRO A 106 0.35 -10.42 7.01
N LEU A 107 -0.48 -9.44 6.67
CA LEU A 107 -0.19 -8.34 5.77
C LEU A 107 -0.53 -7.02 6.46
N LEU A 108 0.31 -6.01 6.31
CA LEU A 108 0.04 -4.64 6.75
C LEU A 108 -0.18 -3.77 5.50
N GLU A 109 -1.42 -3.32 5.29
CA GLU A 109 -1.74 -2.35 4.24
C GLU A 109 -1.56 -0.94 4.76
N ILE A 110 -0.80 -0.13 4.04
CA ILE A 110 -0.44 1.25 4.39
C ILE A 110 -1.03 2.18 3.34
N VAL A 111 -1.89 3.11 3.77
CA VAL A 111 -2.63 4.02 2.88
C VAL A 111 -2.17 5.46 3.13
N THR A 112 -1.74 6.14 2.07
CA THR A 112 -1.32 7.55 2.14
C THR A 112 -2.45 8.50 1.80
N GLU A 113 -2.35 9.73 2.31
CA GLU A 113 -3.10 10.84 1.75
C GLU A 113 -2.61 11.18 0.32
N PRO A 114 -3.47 11.71 -0.56
CA PRO A 114 -3.14 12.01 -1.96
C PRO A 114 -2.31 13.29 -2.10
N GLU A 115 -1.14 13.34 -1.45
CA GLU A 115 -0.30 14.53 -1.33
C GLU A 115 0.92 14.52 -2.25
N MET A 116 1.23 13.40 -2.90
CA MET A 116 2.34 13.29 -3.86
C MET A 116 1.96 13.94 -5.19
N ARG A 117 2.91 14.63 -5.82
CA ARG A 117 2.69 15.43 -7.04
C ARG A 117 3.57 15.04 -8.22
N SER A 118 4.43 14.03 -8.05
CA SER A 118 5.29 13.53 -9.12
C SER A 118 5.66 12.07 -8.92
N ALA A 119 6.11 11.41 -9.98
CA ALA A 119 6.66 10.06 -9.90
C ALA A 119 7.92 10.02 -9.01
N ALA A 120 8.72 11.09 -8.99
CA ALA A 120 9.88 11.20 -8.12
C ALA A 120 9.50 11.22 -6.63
N GLU A 121 8.43 11.94 -6.26
CA GLU A 121 7.88 11.91 -4.90
C GLU A 121 7.37 10.52 -4.52
N ALA A 122 6.64 9.85 -5.41
CA ALA A 122 6.14 8.50 -5.18
C ALA A 122 7.27 7.49 -4.97
N VAL A 123 8.33 7.57 -5.77
CA VAL A 123 9.52 6.71 -5.61
C VAL A 123 10.28 7.04 -4.34
N GLY A 124 10.46 8.32 -4.01
CA GLY A 124 11.08 8.76 -2.77
C GLY A 124 10.33 8.21 -1.54
N TYR A 125 9.02 8.35 -1.53
CA TYR A 125 8.14 7.79 -0.49
C TYR A 125 8.30 6.27 -0.38
N ALA A 126 8.15 5.55 -1.50
CA ALA A 126 8.22 4.09 -1.51
C ALA A 126 9.59 3.56 -1.02
N ARG A 127 10.69 4.22 -1.38
CA ARG A 127 12.03 3.89 -0.89
C ARG A 127 12.18 4.13 0.61
N ALA A 128 11.69 5.27 1.11
CA ALA A 128 11.75 5.59 2.52
C ALA A 128 10.91 4.61 3.36
N LEU A 129 9.70 4.31 2.89
CA LEU A 129 8.82 3.32 3.54
C LEU A 129 9.44 1.92 3.52
N HIS A 130 10.00 1.50 2.39
CA HIS A 130 10.71 0.23 2.26
C HIS A 130 11.87 0.13 3.26
N ALA A 131 12.72 1.16 3.31
CA ALA A 131 13.83 1.20 4.26
C ALA A 131 13.33 1.13 5.72
N LEU A 132 12.25 1.84 6.04
CA LEU A 132 11.67 1.85 7.37
C LEU A 132 11.14 0.47 7.79
N VAL A 133 10.36 -0.22 6.94
CA VAL A 133 9.80 -1.54 7.30
C VAL A 133 10.88 -2.62 7.42
N VAL A 134 11.95 -2.52 6.64
CA VAL A 134 13.12 -3.41 6.77
C VAL A 134 13.87 -3.11 8.07
N TRP A 135 14.13 -1.83 8.38
CA TRP A 135 14.80 -1.39 9.60
C TRP A 135 14.07 -1.84 10.86
N LEU A 136 12.75 -1.75 10.87
CA LEU A 136 11.91 -2.18 11.98
C LEU A 136 11.72 -3.70 12.08
N GLY A 137 12.24 -4.48 11.13
CA GLY A 137 12.06 -5.93 11.08
C GLY A 137 10.62 -6.36 10.80
N ILE A 138 9.83 -5.51 10.14
CA ILE A 138 8.44 -5.81 9.76
C ILE A 138 8.41 -6.73 8.55
N SER A 139 9.24 -6.45 7.54
CA SER A 139 9.38 -7.21 6.30
C SER A 139 10.83 -7.23 5.85
N ASP A 140 11.22 -8.21 5.05
CA ASP A 140 12.52 -8.22 4.35
C ASP A 140 12.54 -7.26 3.14
N GLY A 141 11.37 -6.76 2.74
CA GLY A 141 11.21 -5.81 1.66
C GLY A 141 11.40 -6.39 0.25
N ASN A 142 11.46 -7.72 0.07
CA ASN A 142 11.70 -8.30 -1.24
C ASN A 142 10.51 -8.07 -2.19
N MET A 143 10.65 -7.08 -3.08
CA MET A 143 9.62 -6.71 -4.04
C MET A 143 9.36 -7.80 -5.10
N GLN A 144 10.40 -8.55 -5.48
CA GLN A 144 10.27 -9.62 -6.49
C GLN A 144 9.46 -10.80 -5.97
N GLU A 145 9.61 -11.09 -4.68
CA GLU A 145 8.81 -12.11 -3.99
C GLU A 145 7.44 -11.61 -3.52
N GLY A 146 7.20 -10.28 -3.66
CA GLY A 146 5.96 -9.65 -3.25
C GLY A 146 5.82 -9.44 -1.75
N ASN A 147 6.94 -9.39 -1.00
CA ASN A 147 6.96 -9.09 0.43
C ASN A 147 6.87 -7.58 0.71
N PHE A 148 7.12 -6.77 -0.31
CA PHE A 148 6.79 -5.36 -0.38
C PHE A 148 6.10 -5.09 -1.71
N ARG A 149 4.84 -4.68 -1.68
CA ARG A 149 4.02 -4.39 -2.86
C ARG A 149 3.59 -2.93 -2.83
N CYS A 150 3.45 -2.35 -4.00
CA CYS A 150 3.03 -0.97 -4.14
C CYS A 150 2.00 -0.88 -5.26
N ASP A 151 0.84 -0.30 -4.97
CA ASP A 151 -0.15 0.10 -5.94
C ASP A 151 -0.18 1.63 -6.03
N ALA A 152 -0.28 2.20 -7.22
CA ALA A 152 -0.30 3.64 -7.41
C ALA A 152 -1.67 4.11 -7.92
N ASN A 153 -2.28 5.06 -7.20
CA ASN A 153 -3.47 5.77 -7.67
C ASN A 153 -3.04 7.08 -8.33
N VAL A 154 -3.31 7.21 -9.62
CA VAL A 154 -2.88 8.36 -10.43
C VAL A 154 -4.08 9.08 -11.01
N SER A 155 -4.13 10.40 -10.83
CA SER A 155 -5.05 11.30 -11.53
C SER A 155 -4.31 12.59 -11.93
N VAL A 156 -4.82 13.28 -12.93
CA VAL A 156 -4.32 14.58 -13.36
C VAL A 156 -5.42 15.64 -13.26
N ARG A 157 -5.03 16.89 -13.07
CA ARG A 157 -5.93 18.05 -13.04
C ARG A 157 -5.22 19.28 -13.58
N PRO A 158 -5.95 20.26 -14.13
CA PRO A 158 -5.38 21.54 -14.51
C PRO A 158 -4.71 22.25 -13.32
N VAL A 159 -3.65 23.01 -13.60
CA VAL A 159 -2.98 23.83 -12.59
C VAL A 159 -3.98 24.83 -12.01
N GLY A 160 -4.03 24.90 -10.67
CA GLY A 160 -4.97 25.79 -9.94
C GLY A 160 -6.32 25.16 -9.60
N GLN A 161 -6.69 24.02 -10.19
CA GLN A 161 -7.88 23.29 -9.77
C GLN A 161 -7.64 22.60 -8.41
N LYS A 162 -8.62 22.71 -7.50
CA LYS A 162 -8.53 22.07 -6.16
C LYS A 162 -8.97 20.61 -6.18
N GLU A 163 -10.03 20.31 -6.90
CA GLU A 163 -10.61 18.97 -6.98
C GLU A 163 -9.71 18.04 -7.79
N PHE A 164 -9.53 16.80 -7.31
CA PHE A 164 -8.78 15.80 -8.05
C PHE A 164 -9.52 15.36 -9.30
N GLY A 165 -8.75 14.98 -10.31
CA GLY A 165 -9.28 14.30 -11.49
C GLY A 165 -9.68 12.84 -11.18
N THR A 166 -10.26 12.16 -12.19
CA THR A 166 -10.59 10.74 -12.09
C THR A 166 -9.32 9.92 -11.98
N ARG A 167 -9.24 9.10 -10.95
CA ARG A 167 -8.06 8.26 -10.67
C ARG A 167 -8.09 6.93 -11.42
N CYS A 168 -6.93 6.45 -11.81
CA CYS A 168 -6.68 5.07 -12.19
C CYS A 168 -5.73 4.42 -11.18
N GLU A 169 -6.04 3.21 -10.77
CA GLU A 169 -5.16 2.38 -9.94
C GLU A 169 -4.22 1.61 -10.85
N ILE A 170 -2.91 1.64 -10.57
CA ILE A 170 -1.91 0.91 -11.34
C ILE A 170 -1.33 -0.19 -10.46
N LYS A 171 -1.35 -1.42 -10.97
CA LYS A 171 -0.83 -2.63 -10.34
C LYS A 171 0.38 -3.20 -11.09
N ASN A 172 1.01 -4.21 -10.49
CA ASN A 172 2.21 -4.89 -11.02
C ASN A 172 3.48 -4.00 -10.98
N LEU A 173 3.64 -3.27 -9.88
CA LEU A 173 4.77 -2.35 -9.66
C LEU A 173 5.85 -3.04 -8.82
N ASN A 174 6.54 -4.02 -9.41
CA ASN A 174 7.46 -4.92 -8.71
C ASN A 174 8.88 -4.36 -8.54
N SER A 175 9.09 -3.07 -8.82
CA SER A 175 10.35 -2.35 -8.56
C SER A 175 10.09 -0.85 -8.49
N PHE A 176 11.00 -0.11 -7.86
CA PHE A 176 10.94 1.36 -7.84
C PHE A 176 11.05 1.97 -9.24
N ARG A 177 11.78 1.31 -10.15
CA ARG A 177 11.84 1.71 -11.56
C ARG A 177 10.48 1.57 -12.23
N PHE A 178 9.80 0.44 -12.05
CA PHE A 178 8.46 0.22 -12.61
C PHE A 178 7.43 1.19 -12.04
N LEU A 179 7.53 1.52 -10.75
CA LEU A 179 6.70 2.55 -10.13
C LEU A 179 6.88 3.90 -10.82
N GLN A 180 8.12 4.33 -11.05
CA GLN A 180 8.44 5.58 -11.74
C GLN A 180 7.88 5.60 -13.17
N GLU A 181 8.23 4.57 -13.96
CA GLU A 181 7.87 4.46 -15.37
C GLU A 181 6.34 4.39 -15.56
N ALA A 182 5.66 3.62 -14.72
CA ALA A 182 4.20 3.47 -14.77
C ALA A 182 3.46 4.76 -14.45
N ILE A 183 3.90 5.52 -13.43
CA ILE A 183 3.29 6.82 -13.09
C ILE A 183 3.57 7.82 -14.21
N ASP A 184 4.81 7.91 -14.71
CA ASP A 184 5.17 8.83 -15.81
C ASP A 184 4.35 8.52 -17.08
N TYR A 185 4.13 7.25 -17.39
CA TYR A 185 3.29 6.83 -18.51
C TYR A 185 1.83 7.21 -18.30
N GLU A 186 1.27 6.87 -17.15
CA GLU A 186 -0.15 7.10 -16.87
C GLU A 186 -0.51 8.58 -16.83
N VAL A 187 0.37 9.42 -16.27
CA VAL A 187 0.21 10.89 -16.30
C VAL A 187 0.12 11.40 -17.74
N ARG A 188 1.06 10.99 -18.60
CA ARG A 188 1.05 11.38 -20.02
C ARG A 188 -0.22 10.91 -20.72
N ARG A 189 -0.57 9.64 -20.56
CA ARG A 189 -1.78 9.07 -21.16
C ARG A 189 -3.06 9.83 -20.76
N GLN A 190 -3.19 10.18 -19.47
CA GLN A 190 -4.36 10.94 -19.00
C GLN A 190 -4.39 12.37 -19.53
N ILE A 191 -3.24 13.04 -19.61
CA ILE A 191 -3.13 14.39 -20.18
C ILE A 191 -3.52 14.36 -21.67
N GLU A 192 -2.90 13.50 -22.47
CA GLU A 192 -3.19 13.34 -23.90
C GLU A 192 -4.67 13.05 -24.14
N LEU A 193 -5.25 12.11 -23.39
CA LEU A 193 -6.68 11.79 -23.48
C LEU A 193 -7.59 13.00 -23.23
N ILE A 194 -7.27 13.82 -22.23
CA ILE A 194 -8.06 14.99 -21.86
C ILE A 194 -7.88 16.12 -22.91
N GLU A 195 -6.67 16.34 -23.40
CA GLU A 195 -6.36 17.33 -24.43
C GLU A 195 -7.05 16.99 -25.78
N ASP A 196 -7.20 15.70 -26.09
CA ASP A 196 -7.96 15.21 -27.25
C ASP A 196 -9.49 15.26 -27.05
N GLY A 197 -9.96 15.83 -25.93
CA GLY A 197 -11.40 15.97 -25.62
C GLY A 197 -12.05 14.72 -25.02
N GLY A 198 -11.28 13.69 -24.71
CA GLY A 198 -11.74 12.48 -24.03
C GLY A 198 -11.92 12.66 -22.52
N LYS A 199 -12.38 11.61 -21.86
CA LYS A 199 -12.56 11.58 -20.40
C LYS A 199 -11.85 10.37 -19.80
N VAL A 200 -11.13 10.60 -18.70
CA VAL A 200 -10.55 9.51 -17.92
C VAL A 200 -11.68 8.73 -17.22
N VAL A 201 -11.70 7.42 -17.43
CA VAL A 201 -12.62 6.51 -16.74
C VAL A 201 -11.86 5.84 -15.59
N GLN A 202 -12.49 5.78 -14.41
CA GLN A 202 -11.90 5.10 -13.26
C GLN A 202 -11.73 3.61 -13.59
N ALA A 203 -10.50 3.14 -13.49
CA ALA A 203 -10.15 1.77 -13.86
C ALA A 203 -8.95 1.27 -13.05
N THR A 204 -8.85 -0.05 -12.92
CA THR A 204 -7.62 -0.74 -12.53
C THR A 204 -6.83 -1.05 -13.80
N ARG A 205 -5.57 -0.66 -13.81
CA ARG A 205 -4.63 -0.85 -14.92
C ARG A 205 -3.44 -1.68 -14.46
N LEU A 206 -2.90 -2.47 -15.36
CA LEU A 206 -1.69 -3.27 -15.12
C LEU A 206 -0.52 -2.64 -15.87
N TYR A 207 0.61 -2.44 -15.19
CA TYR A 207 1.84 -2.02 -15.86
C TYR A 207 2.48 -3.22 -16.57
N ASP A 208 2.80 -3.03 -17.86
CA ASP A 208 3.52 -3.97 -18.70
C ASP A 208 4.96 -3.46 -18.89
N PRO A 209 5.96 -4.05 -18.20
CA PRO A 209 7.34 -3.57 -18.27
C PRO A 209 8.02 -3.81 -19.60
N ASP A 210 7.57 -4.80 -20.38
CA ASP A 210 8.16 -5.12 -21.70
C ASP A 210 7.77 -4.06 -22.73
N LYS A 211 6.57 -3.52 -22.61
CA LYS A 211 6.06 -2.47 -23.49
C LYS A 211 6.23 -1.07 -22.92
N GLY A 212 6.48 -0.93 -21.61
CA GLY A 212 6.56 0.35 -20.92
C GLY A 212 5.24 1.10 -20.86
N GLU A 213 4.10 0.40 -20.83
CA GLU A 213 2.75 0.97 -20.87
C GLU A 213 1.83 0.37 -19.79
N THR A 214 0.72 1.06 -19.52
CA THR A 214 -0.35 0.50 -18.70
C THR A 214 -1.49 0.01 -19.58
N ARG A 215 -2.06 -1.17 -19.28
CA ARG A 215 -3.25 -1.70 -19.92
C ARG A 215 -4.40 -1.82 -18.93
N GLN A 216 -5.61 -1.55 -19.40
CA GLN A 216 -6.80 -1.67 -18.57
C GLN A 216 -7.09 -3.14 -18.26
N MET A 217 -7.38 -3.44 -17.00
CA MET A 217 -7.81 -4.76 -16.55
C MET A 217 -9.33 -4.80 -16.37
N ARG A 218 -9.86 -3.84 -15.61
CA ARG A 218 -11.29 -3.75 -15.28
C ARG A 218 -11.70 -2.28 -15.10
N THR A 219 -12.98 -2.00 -15.29
CA THR A 219 -13.57 -0.68 -15.04
C THR A 219 -14.20 -0.60 -13.65
N LYS A 220 -14.67 0.60 -13.26
CA LYS A 220 -15.41 0.80 -12.01
C LYS A 220 -16.71 -0.01 -11.95
N GLU A 221 -17.34 -0.28 -13.07
CA GLU A 221 -18.56 -1.10 -13.17
C GLU A 221 -18.30 -2.54 -12.73
N ASP A 222 -17.04 -3.00 -12.86
CA ASP A 222 -16.58 -4.30 -12.37
C ASP A 222 -16.11 -4.25 -10.91
N SER A 223 -16.17 -3.08 -10.23
CA SER A 223 -15.70 -2.95 -8.86
C SER A 223 -16.65 -3.68 -7.91
N MET A 224 -16.08 -4.58 -7.12
CA MET A 224 -16.87 -5.35 -6.15
C MET A 224 -17.27 -4.48 -4.96
N ASP A 225 -18.54 -4.59 -4.55
CA ASP A 225 -18.98 -4.20 -3.22
C ASP A 225 -18.54 -5.32 -2.25
N TYR A 226 -17.54 -5.03 -1.44
CA TYR A 226 -16.96 -6.01 -0.52
C TYR A 226 -17.84 -6.36 0.67
N ARG A 227 -18.90 -5.60 0.95
CA ARG A 227 -19.87 -5.86 2.02
C ARG A 227 -19.19 -6.24 3.33
N TYR A 228 -18.32 -5.35 3.80
CA TYR A 228 -17.60 -5.55 5.05
C TYR A 228 -18.55 -5.80 6.21
N PHE A 229 -18.18 -6.74 7.06
CA PHE A 229 -18.83 -6.97 8.36
C PHE A 229 -17.81 -7.57 9.34
N PRO A 230 -17.95 -7.34 10.66
CA PRO A 230 -17.05 -7.88 11.65
C PRO A 230 -16.91 -9.39 11.55
N ASP A 231 -15.67 -9.89 11.59
CA ASP A 231 -15.40 -11.33 11.55
C ASP A 231 -15.91 -11.98 12.86
N PRO A 232 -16.85 -12.94 12.78
CA PRO A 232 -17.44 -13.55 13.99
C PRO A 232 -16.48 -14.48 14.73
N ASP A 233 -15.37 -14.89 14.08
CA ASP A 233 -14.39 -15.82 14.66
C ASP A 233 -13.24 -15.09 15.36
N LEU A 234 -13.13 -13.76 15.19
CA LEU A 234 -12.12 -12.92 15.81
C LEU A 234 -12.75 -11.93 16.79
N LEU A 235 -12.28 -11.97 18.02
CA LEU A 235 -12.65 -10.94 19.00
C LEU A 235 -12.04 -9.59 18.61
N PRO A 236 -12.63 -8.47 19.02
CA PRO A 236 -12.01 -7.18 18.92
C PRO A 236 -10.58 -7.21 19.49
N LEU A 237 -9.67 -6.54 18.84
CA LEU A 237 -8.28 -6.42 19.27
C LEU A 237 -8.17 -5.27 20.27
N GLU A 238 -7.86 -5.62 21.52
CA GLU A 238 -7.59 -4.65 22.58
C GLU A 238 -6.08 -4.50 22.75
N ILE A 239 -5.59 -3.27 22.58
CA ILE A 239 -4.16 -2.94 22.73
C ILE A 239 -4.05 -1.97 23.90
N SER A 240 -3.47 -2.42 25.01
CA SER A 240 -3.30 -1.57 26.19
C SER A 240 -2.17 -0.55 26.01
N ASP A 241 -2.23 0.54 26.75
CA ASP A 241 -1.17 1.56 26.76
C ASP A 241 0.16 0.95 27.23
N GLU A 242 0.13 0.02 28.20
CA GLU A 242 1.31 -0.69 28.67
C GLU A 242 1.97 -1.52 27.55
N TRP A 243 1.16 -2.14 26.67
CA TRP A 243 1.68 -2.86 25.52
C TRP A 243 2.35 -1.90 24.53
N ILE A 244 1.71 -0.78 24.23
CA ILE A 244 2.27 0.25 23.34
C ILE A 244 3.59 0.78 23.90
N GLU A 245 3.64 1.12 25.20
CA GLU A 245 4.85 1.64 25.84
C GLU A 245 5.97 0.59 25.92
N ARG A 246 5.64 -0.67 26.15
CA ARG A 246 6.63 -1.75 26.06
C ARG A 246 7.25 -1.83 24.68
N VAL A 247 6.43 -1.85 23.62
CA VAL A 247 6.91 -1.88 22.24
C VAL A 247 7.73 -0.62 21.92
N ARG A 248 7.33 0.55 22.41
CA ARG A 248 8.09 1.80 22.27
C ARG A 248 9.49 1.69 22.88
N GLY A 249 9.60 1.10 24.05
CA GLY A 249 10.88 0.90 24.73
C GLY A 249 11.81 -0.11 24.04
N GLU A 250 11.25 -1.01 23.22
CA GLU A 250 11.99 -2.02 22.44
C GLU A 250 12.35 -1.56 21.02
N MET A 251 11.88 -0.37 20.59
CA MET A 251 12.16 0.13 19.25
C MET A 251 13.63 0.49 19.08
N PRO A 252 14.23 0.18 17.92
CA PRO A 252 15.54 0.73 17.58
C PRO A 252 15.44 2.25 17.35
N GLU A 253 16.58 2.96 17.53
CA GLU A 253 16.71 4.33 17.07
C GLU A 253 16.35 4.43 15.59
N LEU A 254 15.48 5.37 15.22
CA LEU A 254 15.02 5.46 13.83
C LEU A 254 16.11 6.03 12.90
N PRO A 255 16.11 5.70 11.61
CA PRO A 255 17.16 6.14 10.68
C PRO A 255 17.40 7.64 10.66
N HIS A 256 16.36 8.47 10.74
CA HIS A 256 16.51 9.92 10.77
C HIS A 256 17.15 10.42 12.09
N GLN A 257 16.77 9.84 13.23
CA GLN A 257 17.36 10.14 14.53
C GLN A 257 18.85 9.77 14.55
N LEU A 258 19.18 8.59 13.99
CA LEU A 258 20.56 8.15 13.82
C LEU A 258 21.38 9.12 12.96
N CYS A 259 20.81 9.58 11.84
CA CYS A 259 21.47 10.56 10.97
C CYS A 259 21.71 11.89 11.69
N GLU A 260 20.72 12.42 12.42
CA GLU A 260 20.84 13.65 13.20
C GLU A 260 21.92 13.55 14.30
N ARG A 261 22.02 12.37 14.94
CA ARG A 261 23.03 12.14 16.00
C ARG A 261 24.45 12.00 15.46
N LEU A 262 24.62 11.59 14.21
CA LEU A 262 25.93 11.36 13.58
C LEU A 262 26.47 12.59 12.81
N GLN A 263 25.64 13.62 12.60
CA GLN A 263 26.04 14.91 12.03
C GLN A 263 26.59 15.85 13.08
#